data_be015e00d0d568f8ddbc11b1287008d3
#
_entry.id   be015e00d0d568f8ddbc11b1287008d3
#
_cell.length_a   1.000
_cell.length_b   1.000
_cell.length_c   1.000
_cell.angle_alpha   90.00
_cell.angle_beta   90.00
_cell.angle_gamma   90.00
#
_symmetry.space_group_name_H-M   'P 1'
#
loop_
_entity.id
_entity.type
_entity.pdbx_description
1 polymer ?
#
loop_
_entity_poly.entity_id
_entity_poly.type
_entity_poly.pdbx_seq_one_letter_code
_entity_poly.pdbx_strand_id
1 'polypeptide(L)'
;MSVARTTFPAYSPARTESPVHPAVPWDRESAEAAIASAADIRSGLAESLARLWRYGLVLSHQRDVADDLVQATCLRALERADQFVPGTRLDRWLFSILHSIWLNEIRSRRVREGQGFVDAGEVLTFDGVHDTETHVMAGQVLKRVNALPEAQRTVIFLAYVEGLSYREVAGILDIPIGTVMSRLAAARAKLASDEREGGRQ
;
A
#
# COMPACT_ATOMS: atom_id res chain seq x y z
N MET A 1 -13.36 41.18 5.98
CA MET A 1 -13.05 39.83 5.44
C MET A 1 -12.31 39.05 6.52
N SER A 2 -13.03 38.19 7.23
CA SER A 2 -12.55 37.49 8.43
C SER A 2 -12.11 36.09 8.03
N VAL A 3 -10.82 35.79 8.23
CA VAL A 3 -10.24 34.46 7.92
C VAL A 3 -10.54 33.55 9.13
N ALA A 4 -11.45 32.63 8.96
CA ALA A 4 -11.74 31.63 9.97
C ALA A 4 -10.55 30.67 10.11
N ARG A 5 -9.90 30.69 11.27
CA ARG A 5 -8.90 29.67 11.66
C ARG A 5 -9.62 28.36 11.98
N THR A 6 -9.46 27.38 11.13
CA THR A 6 -9.90 26.00 11.37
C THR A 6 -9.00 25.38 12.44
N THR A 7 -9.52 25.27 13.65
CA THR A 7 -8.84 24.58 14.76
C THR A 7 -9.10 23.08 14.60
N PHE A 8 -8.06 22.30 14.38
CA PHE A 8 -8.13 20.84 14.39
C PHE A 8 -8.40 20.35 15.82
N PRO A 9 -9.39 19.45 16.05
CA PRO A 9 -9.57 18.83 17.35
C PRO A 9 -8.40 17.90 17.65
N ALA A 10 -7.87 18.01 18.87
CA ALA A 10 -6.81 17.15 19.38
C ALA A 10 -7.24 15.68 19.33
N TYR A 11 -6.43 14.86 18.67
CA TYR A 11 -6.58 13.41 18.62
C TYR A 11 -6.34 12.82 20.01
N SER A 12 -7.38 12.26 20.60
CA SER A 12 -7.29 11.45 21.82
C SER A 12 -7.23 9.98 21.40
N PRO A 13 -6.09 9.29 21.58
CA PRO A 13 -6.03 7.85 21.27
C PRO A 13 -6.80 7.09 22.33
N ALA A 14 -7.85 6.36 21.90
CA ALA A 14 -8.43 5.30 22.72
C ALA A 14 -7.29 4.35 23.12
N ARG A 15 -7.13 4.11 24.43
CA ARG A 15 -6.16 3.17 24.99
C ARG A 15 -6.51 1.74 24.54
N THR A 16 -5.86 1.28 23.49
CA THR A 16 -5.56 -0.13 23.34
C THR A 16 -4.23 -0.34 24.05
N GLU A 17 -4.24 -1.01 25.17
CA GLU A 17 -3.04 -1.43 25.89
C GLU A 17 -2.23 -2.33 24.96
N SER A 18 -1.23 -1.74 24.30
CA SER A 18 -0.16 -2.49 23.67
C SER A 18 0.60 -3.22 24.79
N PRO A 19 1.05 -4.46 24.59
CA PRO A 19 1.87 -5.14 25.57
C PRO A 19 3.09 -4.26 25.83
N VAL A 20 3.25 -3.88 27.11
CA VAL A 20 4.38 -3.13 27.60
C VAL A 20 5.63 -3.98 27.34
N HIS A 21 6.36 -3.67 26.29
CA HIS A 21 7.71 -4.17 26.13
C HIS A 21 8.52 -3.61 27.32
N PRO A 22 9.23 -4.46 28.08
CA PRO A 22 10.08 -3.98 29.15
C PRO A 22 11.06 -2.95 28.55
N ALA A 23 11.17 -1.79 29.20
CA ALA A 23 12.12 -0.77 28.84
C ALA A 23 13.51 -1.39 28.84
N VAL A 24 14.05 -1.64 27.64
CA VAL A 24 15.44 -2.09 27.50
C VAL A 24 16.33 -0.94 27.95
N PRO A 25 17.28 -1.15 28.88
CA PRO A 25 18.23 -0.11 29.24
C PRO A 25 18.93 0.40 28.00
N TRP A 26 19.05 1.72 27.84
CA TRP A 26 19.78 2.38 26.75
C TRP A 26 21.28 2.05 26.88
N ASP A 27 21.69 0.87 26.44
CA ASP A 27 23.08 0.54 26.28
C ASP A 27 23.60 1.03 24.92
N ARG A 28 24.92 1.15 24.84
CA ARG A 28 25.58 1.68 23.64
C ARG A 28 25.32 0.80 22.41
N GLU A 29 25.20 -0.48 22.58
CA GLU A 29 24.98 -1.47 21.54
C GLU A 29 23.57 -1.33 20.92
N SER A 30 22.55 -1.12 21.75
CA SER A 30 21.17 -0.84 21.29
C SER A 30 21.08 0.49 20.53
N ALA A 31 21.81 1.52 20.97
CA ALA A 31 21.87 2.80 20.29
C ALA A 31 22.59 2.70 18.94
N GLU A 32 23.70 1.98 18.85
CA GLU A 32 24.44 1.75 17.61
C GLU A 32 23.61 0.93 16.61
N ALA A 33 22.88 -0.10 17.07
CA ALA A 33 21.97 -0.89 16.25
C ALA A 33 20.79 -0.04 15.70
N ALA A 34 20.23 0.85 16.50
CA ALA A 34 19.16 1.77 16.08
C ALA A 34 19.66 2.78 15.02
N ILE A 35 20.90 3.28 15.17
CA ILE A 35 21.51 4.20 14.20
C ILE A 35 21.78 3.48 12.88
N ALA A 36 22.30 2.24 12.91
CA ALA A 36 22.51 1.43 11.72
C ALA A 36 21.18 1.14 11.02
N SER A 37 20.14 0.75 11.75
CA SER A 37 18.79 0.52 11.22
C SER A 37 18.21 1.76 10.54
N ALA A 38 18.38 2.94 11.14
CA ALA A 38 17.89 4.19 10.54
C ALA A 38 18.67 4.56 9.26
N ALA A 39 19.96 4.26 9.16
CA ALA A 39 20.75 4.48 7.97
C ALA A 39 20.34 3.54 6.82
N ASP A 40 20.11 2.26 7.13
CA ASP A 40 19.64 1.26 6.19
C ASP A 40 18.26 1.62 5.65
N ILE A 41 17.35 2.08 6.51
CA ILE A 41 16.02 2.53 6.11
C ILE A 41 16.10 3.74 5.19
N ARG A 42 16.92 4.77 5.51
CA ARG A 42 17.06 5.95 4.63
C ARG A 42 17.56 5.58 3.24
N SER A 43 18.54 4.71 3.16
CA SER A 43 19.08 4.22 1.88
C SER A 43 18.03 3.46 1.08
N GLY A 44 17.37 2.48 1.71
CA GLY A 44 16.38 1.63 1.03
C GLY A 44 15.05 2.33 0.73
N LEU A 45 14.71 3.43 1.46
CA LEU A 45 13.53 4.25 1.14
C LEU A 45 13.63 4.83 -0.26
N ALA A 46 14.78 5.43 -0.64
CA ALA A 46 14.96 6.03 -1.95
C ALA A 46 14.74 5.00 -3.08
N GLU A 47 15.24 3.79 -2.92
CA GLU A 47 15.06 2.69 -3.87
C GLU A 47 13.61 2.19 -3.94
N SER A 48 12.89 2.33 -2.84
CA SER A 48 11.52 1.83 -2.72
C SER A 48 10.44 2.82 -3.18
N LEU A 49 10.74 4.12 -3.32
CA LEU A 49 9.75 5.18 -3.58
C LEU A 49 8.84 4.88 -4.77
N ALA A 50 9.42 4.52 -5.91
CA ALA A 50 8.65 4.24 -7.13
C ALA A 50 7.73 3.02 -6.97
N ARG A 51 8.15 2.01 -6.20
CA ARG A 51 7.38 0.80 -5.92
C ARG A 51 6.23 1.12 -4.97
N LEU A 52 6.49 1.88 -3.91
CA LEU A 52 5.47 2.35 -2.96
C LEU A 52 4.43 3.22 -3.66
N TRP A 53 4.88 4.12 -4.53
CA TRP A 53 3.98 4.98 -5.29
C TRP A 53 3.04 4.19 -6.21
N ARG A 54 3.58 3.21 -6.96
CA ARG A 54 2.73 2.31 -7.76
C ARG A 54 1.73 1.56 -6.90
N TYR A 55 2.14 1.11 -5.71
CA TYR A 55 1.24 0.45 -4.78
C TYR A 55 0.15 1.40 -4.26
N GLY A 56 0.50 2.62 -3.90
CA GLY A 56 -0.44 3.68 -3.53
C GLY A 56 -1.48 3.94 -4.62
N LEU A 57 -1.05 3.97 -5.90
CA LEU A 57 -1.96 4.09 -7.05
C LEU A 57 -2.89 2.88 -7.20
N VAL A 58 -2.38 1.67 -7.00
CA VAL A 58 -3.19 0.43 -7.05
C VAL A 58 -4.28 0.45 -6.00
N LEU A 59 -4.03 1.04 -4.84
CA LEU A 59 -5.00 1.15 -3.75
C LEU A 59 -6.01 2.28 -3.99
N SER A 60 -5.53 3.47 -4.29
CA SER A 60 -6.33 4.71 -4.26
C SER A 60 -6.94 5.09 -5.62
N HIS A 61 -6.35 4.67 -6.74
CA HIS A 61 -6.61 5.18 -8.10
C HIS A 61 -6.39 6.70 -8.28
N GLN A 62 -5.78 7.38 -7.31
CA GLN A 62 -5.57 8.82 -7.31
C GLN A 62 -4.10 9.13 -7.05
N ARG A 63 -3.50 9.99 -7.89
CA ARG A 63 -2.09 10.37 -7.79
C ARG A 63 -1.79 11.09 -6.49
N ASP A 64 -2.59 12.08 -6.15
CA ASP A 64 -2.41 12.88 -4.93
C ASP A 64 -2.47 12.02 -3.66
N VAL A 65 -3.42 11.07 -3.62
CA VAL A 65 -3.53 10.12 -2.51
C VAL A 65 -2.34 9.17 -2.46
N ALA A 66 -1.83 8.74 -3.61
CA ALA A 66 -0.63 7.89 -3.66
C ALA A 66 0.60 8.65 -3.17
N ASP A 67 0.76 9.94 -3.52
CA ASP A 67 1.83 10.79 -3.02
C ASP A 67 1.75 10.95 -1.50
N ASP A 68 0.57 11.23 -0.95
CA ASP A 68 0.34 11.35 0.49
C ASP A 68 0.64 10.03 1.23
N LEU A 69 0.22 8.89 0.67
CA LEU A 69 0.50 7.57 1.23
C LEU A 69 2.01 7.28 1.29
N VAL A 70 2.75 7.62 0.23
CA VAL A 70 4.21 7.45 0.20
C VAL A 70 4.88 8.34 1.24
N GLN A 71 4.53 9.61 1.30
CA GLN A 71 5.09 10.55 2.29
C GLN A 71 4.81 10.07 3.72
N ALA A 72 3.57 9.69 4.02
CA ALA A 72 3.19 9.17 5.32
C ALA A 72 3.92 7.85 5.66
N THR A 73 4.17 6.99 4.66
CA THR A 73 4.93 5.75 4.82
C THR A 73 6.38 6.06 5.16
N CYS A 74 7.03 6.97 4.43
CA CYS A 74 8.41 7.37 4.70
C CYS A 74 8.56 7.95 6.10
N LEU A 75 7.68 8.86 6.50
CA LEU A 75 7.69 9.45 7.84
C LEU A 75 7.55 8.37 8.90
N ARG A 76 6.54 7.50 8.79
CA ARG A 76 6.30 6.43 9.76
C ARG A 76 7.43 5.39 9.81
N ALA A 77 8.07 5.09 8.69
CA ALA A 77 9.22 4.21 8.66
C ALA A 77 10.43 4.81 9.41
N LEU A 78 10.67 6.10 9.27
CA LEU A 78 11.73 6.80 10.00
C LEU A 78 11.43 6.93 11.50
N GLU A 79 10.16 7.22 11.86
CA GLU A 79 9.73 7.31 13.26
C GLU A 79 9.80 5.97 14.00
N ARG A 80 9.66 4.85 13.26
CA ARG A 80 9.65 3.48 13.80
C ARG A 80 10.85 2.66 13.38
N ALA A 81 11.96 3.33 13.13
CA ALA A 81 13.18 2.65 12.69
C ALA A 81 13.67 1.58 13.68
N ASP A 82 13.38 1.76 14.95
CA ASP A 82 13.63 0.81 16.03
C ASP A 82 12.82 -0.50 15.93
N GLN A 83 11.70 -0.48 15.19
CA GLN A 83 10.86 -1.66 14.96
C GLN A 83 11.30 -2.47 13.73
N PHE A 84 12.19 -1.91 12.90
CA PHE A 84 12.73 -2.64 11.76
C PHE A 84 13.82 -3.62 12.22
N VAL A 85 13.65 -4.88 11.85
CA VAL A 85 14.63 -5.93 12.16
C VAL A 85 15.69 -5.98 11.05
N PRO A 86 16.95 -5.59 11.34
CA PRO A 86 18.04 -5.66 10.36
C PRO A 86 18.18 -7.05 9.75
N GLY A 87 18.52 -7.12 8.47
CA GLY A 87 18.62 -8.38 7.73
C GLY A 87 17.27 -8.92 7.22
N THR A 88 16.16 -8.30 7.56
CA THR A 88 14.86 -8.61 6.93
C THR A 88 14.63 -7.77 5.68
N ARG A 89 13.62 -8.12 4.90
CA ARG A 89 13.29 -7.40 3.66
C ARG A 89 12.57 -6.07 3.98
N LEU A 90 13.30 -4.97 3.80
CA LEU A 90 12.79 -3.62 4.04
C LEU A 90 11.55 -3.29 3.19
N ASP A 91 11.56 -3.68 1.92
CA ASP A 91 10.43 -3.44 1.01
C ASP A 91 9.11 -4.03 1.53
N ARG A 92 9.14 -5.24 2.11
CA ARG A 92 7.94 -5.86 2.71
C ARG A 92 7.42 -5.07 3.91
N TRP A 93 8.32 -4.61 4.76
CA TRP A 93 7.97 -3.81 5.91
C TRP A 93 7.36 -2.47 5.49
N LEU A 94 7.93 -1.81 4.47
CA LEU A 94 7.39 -0.58 3.90
C LEU A 94 6.00 -0.79 3.26
N PHE A 95 5.78 -1.88 2.52
CA PHE A 95 4.46 -2.22 1.99
C PHE A 95 3.42 -2.45 3.09
N SER A 96 3.80 -3.10 4.21
CA SER A 96 2.88 -3.30 5.34
C SER A 96 2.52 -1.98 6.03
N ILE A 97 3.48 -1.05 6.17
CA ILE A 97 3.22 0.30 6.68
C ILE A 97 2.23 1.03 5.77
N LEU A 98 2.50 1.08 4.46
CA LEU A 98 1.63 1.75 3.49
C LEU A 98 0.21 1.18 3.52
N HIS A 99 0.09 -0.15 3.51
CA HIS A 99 -1.21 -0.81 3.58
C HIS A 99 -1.99 -0.46 4.86
N SER A 100 -1.30 -0.44 6.00
CA SER A 100 -1.93 -0.06 7.28
C SER A 100 -2.40 1.40 7.29
N ILE A 101 -1.64 2.32 6.69
CA ILE A 101 -2.03 3.72 6.54
C ILE A 101 -3.28 3.83 5.66
N TRP A 102 -3.31 3.12 4.53
CA TRP A 102 -4.46 3.07 3.63
C TRP A 102 -5.73 2.58 4.32
N LEU A 103 -5.65 1.46 5.04
CA LEU A 103 -6.79 0.93 5.79
C LEU A 103 -7.33 1.92 6.84
N ASN A 104 -6.43 2.66 7.50
CA ASN A 104 -6.82 3.69 8.46
C ASN A 104 -7.50 4.87 7.76
N GLU A 105 -7.01 5.29 6.59
CA GLU A 105 -7.64 6.35 5.80
C GLU A 105 -9.05 5.97 5.34
N ILE A 106 -9.24 4.73 4.83
CA ILE A 106 -10.57 4.24 4.47
C ILE A 106 -11.52 4.24 5.67
N ARG A 107 -11.05 3.78 6.84
CA ARG A 107 -11.87 3.78 8.07
C ARG A 107 -12.24 5.22 8.47
N SER A 108 -11.29 6.14 8.41
CA SER A 108 -11.51 7.55 8.74
C SER A 108 -12.48 8.22 7.78
N ARG A 109 -12.42 7.93 6.48
CA ARG A 109 -13.38 8.42 5.48
C ARG A 109 -14.78 7.89 5.75
N ARG A 110 -14.94 6.59 6.01
CA ARG A 110 -16.23 5.99 6.35
C ARG A 110 -16.90 6.64 7.57
N VAL A 111 -16.11 6.98 8.60
CA VAL A 111 -16.62 7.66 9.78
C VAL A 111 -17.05 9.11 9.47
N ARG A 112 -16.30 9.84 8.65
CA ARG A 112 -16.59 11.23 8.29
C ARG A 112 -17.79 11.37 7.32
N GLU A 113 -17.94 10.43 6.40
CA GLU A 113 -18.95 10.50 5.31
C GLU A 113 -20.27 9.81 5.65
N GLY A 114 -20.41 9.27 6.89
CA GLY A 114 -21.69 8.74 7.38
C GLY A 114 -22.43 7.84 6.40
N GLN A 115 -21.84 6.70 6.00
CA GLN A 115 -22.40 5.71 5.08
C GLN A 115 -22.59 6.17 3.61
N GLY A 116 -21.53 6.06 2.84
CA GLY A 116 -21.64 6.16 1.38
C GLY A 116 -20.31 5.78 0.75
N PHE A 117 -20.12 4.49 0.47
CA PHE A 117 -19.02 4.07 -0.37
C PHE A 117 -19.36 4.41 -1.81
N VAL A 118 -18.86 5.52 -2.32
CA VAL A 118 -18.78 5.77 -3.75
C VAL A 118 -17.40 5.27 -4.17
N ASP A 119 -17.37 4.12 -4.82
CA ASP A 119 -16.21 3.65 -5.59
C ASP A 119 -16.02 4.63 -6.75
N ALA A 120 -15.26 5.68 -6.52
CA ALA A 120 -14.87 6.61 -7.57
C ALA A 120 -13.77 5.95 -8.39
N GLY A 121 -14.20 5.03 -9.24
CA GLY A 121 -13.36 4.40 -10.25
C GLY A 121 -12.97 5.38 -11.33
N GLU A 122 -12.08 6.30 -11.04
CA GLU A 122 -11.35 7.03 -12.07
C GLU A 122 -10.33 6.08 -12.66
N VAL A 123 -10.59 5.65 -13.90
CA VAL A 123 -9.70 4.78 -14.67
C VAL A 123 -8.39 5.54 -14.88
N LEU A 124 -7.34 5.16 -14.15
CA LEU A 124 -6.01 5.67 -14.36
C LEU A 124 -5.55 5.27 -15.77
N THR A 125 -5.58 6.20 -16.69
CA THR A 125 -4.82 6.13 -17.93
C THR A 125 -3.37 6.42 -17.57
N PHE A 126 -2.50 5.43 -17.70
CA PHE A 126 -1.06 5.65 -17.68
C PHE A 126 -0.69 6.40 -18.97
N ASP A 127 -0.67 7.74 -18.91
CA ASP A 127 -0.05 8.56 -19.93
C ASP A 127 1.46 8.43 -19.82
N GLY A 128 2.01 7.72 -20.74
CA GLY A 128 3.46 7.66 -20.91
C GLY A 128 3.97 6.30 -21.36
N VAL A 129 3.75 5.95 -22.63
CA VAL A 129 4.77 5.34 -23.50
C VAL A 129 4.20 5.28 -24.92
N HIS A 130 4.95 5.80 -25.89
CA HIS A 130 4.63 5.82 -27.31
C HIS A 130 4.50 4.44 -27.94
N ASP A 131 3.49 4.32 -28.80
CA ASP A 131 3.21 3.39 -29.88
C ASP A 131 4.13 2.21 -30.16
N THR A 132 3.64 1.03 -29.74
CA THR A 132 3.87 -0.24 -30.39
C THR A 132 2.72 -1.19 -30.02
N GLU A 133 2.37 -2.19 -30.83
CA GLU A 133 1.32 -3.18 -30.56
C GLU A 133 1.41 -3.79 -29.16
N THR A 134 2.63 -3.96 -28.64
CA THR A 134 2.90 -4.41 -27.26
C THR A 134 2.35 -3.44 -26.21
N HIS A 135 2.34 -2.13 -26.50
CA HIS A 135 1.81 -1.12 -25.55
C HIS A 135 0.28 -1.09 -25.55
N VAL A 136 -0.35 -1.35 -26.67
CA VAL A 136 -1.81 -1.46 -26.76
C VAL A 136 -2.29 -2.66 -25.94
N MET A 137 -1.63 -3.82 -26.05
CA MET A 137 -1.94 -5.00 -25.23
C MET A 137 -1.66 -4.76 -23.75
N ALA A 138 -0.53 -4.15 -23.40
CA ALA A 138 -0.20 -3.79 -22.01
C ALA A 138 -1.24 -2.84 -21.42
N GLY A 139 -1.68 -1.83 -22.18
CA GLY A 139 -2.73 -0.89 -21.79
C GLY A 139 -4.08 -1.58 -21.55
N GLN A 140 -4.44 -2.55 -22.38
CA GLN A 140 -5.67 -3.34 -22.19
C GLN A 140 -5.61 -4.22 -20.94
N VAL A 141 -4.49 -4.89 -20.68
CA VAL A 141 -4.29 -5.70 -19.48
C VAL A 141 -4.36 -4.83 -18.23
N LEU A 142 -3.67 -3.68 -18.22
CA LEU A 142 -3.73 -2.72 -17.11
C LEU A 142 -5.15 -2.21 -16.86
N LYS A 143 -5.91 -1.90 -17.92
CA LYS A 143 -7.31 -1.49 -17.83
C LYS A 143 -8.18 -2.55 -17.16
N ARG A 144 -8.00 -3.82 -17.53
CA ARG A 144 -8.72 -4.96 -16.94
C ARG A 144 -8.32 -5.18 -15.47
N VAL A 145 -7.03 -5.09 -15.15
CA VAL A 145 -6.55 -5.19 -13.76
C VAL A 145 -7.12 -4.07 -12.91
N ASN A 146 -7.18 -2.85 -13.43
CA ASN A 146 -7.77 -1.70 -12.74
C ASN A 146 -9.28 -1.83 -12.51
N ALA A 147 -9.99 -2.56 -13.35
CA ALA A 147 -11.41 -2.87 -13.18
C ALA A 147 -11.71 -3.96 -12.14
N LEU A 148 -10.68 -4.62 -11.59
CA LEU A 148 -10.85 -5.59 -10.52
C LEU A 148 -11.22 -4.89 -9.20
N PRO A 149 -11.98 -5.57 -8.32
CA PRO A 149 -12.15 -5.13 -6.94
C PRO A 149 -10.80 -4.92 -6.26
N GLU A 150 -10.67 -3.89 -5.41
CA GLU A 150 -9.43 -3.52 -4.72
C GLU A 150 -8.70 -4.73 -4.11
N ALA A 151 -9.43 -5.58 -3.39
CA ALA A 151 -8.86 -6.75 -2.73
C ALA A 151 -8.22 -7.76 -3.71
N GLN A 152 -8.73 -7.88 -4.94
CA GLN A 152 -8.18 -8.74 -5.99
C GLN A 152 -7.00 -8.06 -6.69
N ARG A 153 -7.13 -6.79 -7.00
CA ARG A 153 -6.07 -5.98 -7.63
C ARG A 153 -4.83 -5.90 -6.76
N THR A 154 -5.01 -5.68 -5.46
CA THR A 154 -3.93 -5.63 -4.47
C THR A 154 -3.11 -6.92 -4.41
N VAL A 155 -3.76 -8.08 -4.34
CA VAL A 155 -3.04 -9.35 -4.29
C VAL A 155 -2.34 -9.68 -5.63
N ILE A 156 -2.91 -9.29 -6.78
CA ILE A 156 -2.25 -9.41 -8.09
C ILE A 156 -0.99 -8.55 -8.13
N PHE A 157 -1.10 -7.28 -7.73
CA PHE A 157 0.04 -6.37 -7.75
C PHE A 157 1.18 -6.90 -6.88
N LEU A 158 0.92 -7.23 -5.63
CA LEU A 158 1.96 -7.69 -4.71
C LEU A 158 2.58 -9.02 -5.16
N ALA A 159 1.78 -9.97 -5.66
CA ALA A 159 2.29 -11.28 -6.06
C ALA A 159 3.00 -11.27 -7.42
N TYR A 160 2.46 -10.59 -8.42
CA TYR A 160 2.95 -10.71 -9.80
C TYR A 160 3.76 -9.50 -10.28
N VAL A 161 3.50 -8.30 -9.77
CA VAL A 161 4.29 -7.11 -10.14
C VAL A 161 5.49 -6.96 -9.20
N GLU A 162 5.27 -7.11 -7.89
CA GLU A 162 6.33 -7.01 -6.90
C GLU A 162 7.06 -8.33 -6.62
N GLY A 163 6.58 -9.44 -7.19
CA GLY A 163 7.23 -10.75 -7.11
C GLY A 163 7.25 -11.38 -5.72
N LEU A 164 6.27 -11.02 -4.88
CA LEU A 164 6.19 -11.51 -3.51
C LEU A 164 5.53 -12.89 -3.46
N SER A 165 6.03 -13.76 -2.59
CA SER A 165 5.38 -15.04 -2.31
C SER A 165 4.01 -14.83 -1.65
N TYR A 166 3.09 -15.78 -1.80
CA TYR A 166 1.75 -15.69 -1.19
C TYR A 166 1.78 -15.55 0.32
N ARG A 167 2.81 -16.10 0.98
CA ARG A 167 3.03 -15.94 2.42
C ARG A 167 3.42 -14.51 2.77
N GLU A 168 4.27 -13.89 1.97
CA GLU A 168 4.66 -12.49 2.15
C GLU A 168 3.49 -11.55 1.91
N VAL A 169 2.70 -11.79 0.86
CA VAL A 169 1.46 -11.04 0.59
C VAL A 169 0.48 -11.16 1.77
N ALA A 170 0.31 -12.38 2.30
CA ALA A 170 -0.54 -12.61 3.47
C ALA A 170 -0.09 -11.80 4.70
N GLY A 171 1.23 -11.74 4.94
CA GLY A 171 1.80 -10.93 6.04
C GLY A 171 1.65 -9.43 5.83
N ILE A 172 1.84 -8.93 4.60
CA ILE A 172 1.67 -7.50 4.30
C ILE A 172 0.22 -7.05 4.48
N LEU A 173 -0.74 -7.88 4.03
CA LEU A 173 -2.16 -7.56 4.08
C LEU A 173 -2.84 -7.94 5.40
N ASP A 174 -2.12 -8.61 6.31
CA ASP A 174 -2.65 -9.14 7.57
C ASP A 174 -3.90 -10.02 7.36
N ILE A 175 -3.81 -10.98 6.40
CA ILE A 175 -4.89 -11.91 6.07
C ILE A 175 -4.37 -13.35 5.97
N PRO A 176 -5.23 -14.37 6.17
CA PRO A 176 -4.83 -15.76 5.97
C PRO A 176 -4.34 -16.02 4.54
N ILE A 177 -3.33 -16.89 4.38
CA ILE A 177 -2.80 -17.26 3.05
C ILE A 177 -3.87 -17.87 2.14
N GLY A 178 -4.84 -18.59 2.68
CA GLY A 178 -5.99 -19.10 1.94
C GLY A 178 -6.83 -17.99 1.32
N THR A 179 -6.93 -16.83 2.00
CA THR A 179 -7.61 -15.64 1.47
C THR A 179 -6.83 -15.02 0.30
N VAL A 180 -5.50 -15.00 0.36
CA VAL A 180 -4.67 -14.58 -0.78
C VAL A 180 -4.92 -15.48 -1.99
N MET A 181 -4.87 -16.79 -1.79
CA MET A 181 -5.08 -17.78 -2.85
C MET A 181 -6.47 -17.67 -3.49
N SER A 182 -7.53 -17.53 -2.68
CA SER A 182 -8.90 -17.38 -3.18
C SER A 182 -9.10 -16.08 -3.96
N ARG A 183 -8.53 -14.95 -3.48
CA ARG A 183 -8.56 -13.66 -4.18
C ARG A 183 -7.83 -13.73 -5.53
N LEU A 184 -6.66 -14.37 -5.58
CA LEU A 184 -5.92 -14.58 -6.82
C LEU A 184 -6.68 -15.49 -7.81
N ALA A 185 -7.34 -16.53 -7.31
CA ALA A 185 -8.16 -17.40 -8.15
C ALA A 185 -9.35 -16.65 -8.77
N ALA A 186 -10.07 -15.87 -7.95
CA ALA A 186 -11.19 -15.03 -8.40
C ALA A 186 -10.74 -13.97 -9.42
N ALA A 187 -9.62 -13.32 -9.18
CA ALA A 187 -9.06 -12.33 -10.10
C ALA A 187 -8.71 -12.94 -11.46
N ARG A 188 -8.03 -14.10 -11.46
CA ARG A 188 -7.70 -14.83 -12.71
C ARG A 188 -8.95 -15.24 -13.48
N ALA A 189 -9.97 -15.73 -12.78
CA ALA A 189 -11.24 -16.11 -13.41
C ALA A 189 -11.90 -14.92 -14.09
N LYS A 190 -11.92 -13.74 -13.43
CA LYS A 190 -12.50 -12.51 -13.99
C LYS A 190 -11.71 -12.02 -15.20
N LEU A 191 -10.38 -11.99 -15.14
CA LEU A 191 -9.54 -11.57 -16.25
C LEU A 191 -9.70 -12.50 -17.48
N ALA A 192 -9.85 -13.83 -17.27
CA ALA A 192 -10.08 -14.79 -18.34
C ALA A 192 -11.49 -14.68 -18.96
N SER A 193 -12.52 -14.28 -18.21
CA SER A 193 -13.86 -14.03 -18.78
C SER A 193 -13.88 -12.80 -19.68
N ASP A 194 -13.19 -11.73 -19.26
CA ASP A 194 -13.10 -10.49 -20.02
C ASP A 194 -12.35 -10.66 -21.37
N GLU A 195 -11.41 -11.62 -21.45
CA GLU A 195 -10.73 -11.95 -22.70
C GLU A 195 -11.64 -12.63 -23.71
N ARG A 196 -12.59 -13.47 -23.24
CA ARG A 196 -13.53 -14.17 -24.11
C ARG A 196 -14.60 -13.24 -24.67
N GLU A 197 -14.97 -12.20 -23.94
CA GLU A 197 -15.94 -11.20 -24.38
C GLU A 197 -15.31 -10.19 -25.35
N GLY A 198 -14.08 -9.76 -25.09
CA GLY A 198 -13.36 -8.80 -25.97
C GLY A 198 -12.91 -9.40 -27.30
N GLY A 199 -12.74 -10.74 -27.42
CA GLY A 199 -12.37 -11.42 -28.66
C GLY A 199 -13.55 -11.72 -29.60
N ARG A 200 -14.78 -11.31 -29.24
CA ARG A 200 -15.99 -11.51 -30.06
C ARG A 200 -16.49 -10.25 -30.79
N GLN A 201 -15.78 -9.14 -30.67
CA GLN A 201 -16.01 -7.92 -31.44
C GLN A 201 -14.87 -7.75 -32.45
#